data_9aa52e9cec03b2f8708a6f738b76cd7d
#
_entry.id   9aa52e9cec03b2f8708a6f738b76cd7d
#
_cell.length_a   1.000
_cell.length_b   1.000
_cell.length_c   1.000
_cell.angle_alpha   90.00
_cell.angle_beta   90.00
_cell.angle_gamma   90.00
#
_symmetry.space_group_name_H-M   'P 1'
#
loop_
_entity.id
_entity.type
_entity.pdbx_description
1 polymer ?
#
loop_
_entity_poly.entity_id
_entity_poly.type
_entity_poly.pdbx_seq_one_letter_code
_entity_poly.pdbx_strand_id
1 'polypeptide(L)'
;MGIIKNTINVTLNTGKNFLGIARDLEQLLKDKDVNKAITLFQNRDIDVEKAIEEYTPSMHDVMKRRDKPRKGKEPYKVEKLPRRRQVYINEVELFFLLGKPIKWKNMDTSGSDEAFEAYTKFLQDTRFDTTMRQAKRLAGAETESAKLYHIYKDSNGKPAVKVIVLSHSKGYTLRPLFDQYENMVAFGYGYFIKEGDNVIEHFDIQTPSYIYRCKKQKIGWDVDVMPNPSGKINIIYYQQEKACEGVEPRINREEMVDSKTADTNNYFADPKAKISADVIQSLADPNTVGEVIQCQGKDSVFEYVAPPAYSEMKDSEKRDLNTSILFDSFTPDFSFENMKGLGTLSGEALKRAMILGYIKRENRKEIYDIAVDREKNLILAIMANVTHIALREQLLKLDIKHEFAEPFNEDKERIWESIGKLYKDGIISLETAVQLLALVDDSQAEIQRILNNNLNKNQERNTGNQSSQF
;
A
#
# COMPACT_ATOMS: atom_id res chain seq x y z
N MET A 1 -0.52 -13.69 -18.83
CA MET A 1 0.66 -13.65 -19.73
C MET A 1 1.69 -12.57 -19.33
N GLY A 2 1.40 -11.64 -18.45
CA GLY A 2 2.34 -10.61 -17.95
C GLY A 2 3.40 -11.11 -16.95
N ILE A 3 3.05 -12.10 -16.13
CA ILE A 3 3.92 -12.63 -15.06
C ILE A 3 5.24 -13.24 -15.61
N ILE A 4 5.20 -13.84 -16.79
CA ILE A 4 6.38 -14.51 -17.38
C ILE A 4 7.39 -13.53 -18.00
N LYS A 5 6.97 -12.33 -18.42
CA LYS A 5 7.89 -11.36 -19.04
C LYS A 5 8.83 -10.67 -18.05
N ASN A 6 8.39 -10.44 -16.81
CA ASN A 6 9.21 -9.75 -15.80
C ASN A 6 10.25 -10.66 -15.13
N THR A 7 9.97 -11.95 -15.02
CA THR A 7 10.92 -12.93 -14.46
C THR A 7 12.11 -13.21 -15.37
N ILE A 8 11.93 -13.09 -16.69
CA ILE A 8 13.00 -13.41 -17.68
C ILE A 8 14.05 -12.31 -17.78
N ASN A 9 13.72 -11.04 -17.51
CA ASN A 9 14.68 -9.94 -17.61
C ASN A 9 15.63 -9.82 -16.41
N VAL A 10 15.34 -10.48 -15.29
CA VAL A 10 16.19 -10.45 -14.09
C VAL A 10 17.37 -11.43 -14.21
N THR A 11 17.24 -12.48 -14.99
CA THR A 11 18.12 -13.66 -14.94
C THR A 11 19.31 -13.62 -15.89
N LEU A 12 19.38 -12.70 -16.82
CA LEU A 12 20.28 -12.85 -17.96
C LEU A 12 21.63 -12.14 -17.86
N ASN A 13 21.89 -11.35 -16.82
CA ASN A 13 23.08 -10.48 -16.87
C ASN A 13 24.33 -10.98 -16.16
N THR A 14 24.31 -12.00 -15.32
CA THR A 14 25.55 -12.31 -14.61
C THR A 14 26.06 -13.74 -14.75
N GLY A 15 25.25 -14.76 -14.94
CA GLY A 15 25.70 -16.15 -14.96
C GLY A 15 26.66 -16.52 -13.82
N LYS A 16 26.74 -15.67 -12.80
CA LYS A 16 27.63 -15.78 -11.66
C LYS A 16 26.83 -16.02 -10.39
N ASN A 17 27.39 -16.83 -9.50
CA ASN A 17 26.85 -17.03 -8.17
C ASN A 17 27.12 -15.80 -7.28
N PHE A 18 26.50 -15.79 -6.09
CA PHE A 18 26.61 -14.72 -5.10
C PHE A 18 28.06 -14.26 -4.87
N LEU A 19 28.99 -15.19 -4.65
CA LEU A 19 30.39 -14.86 -4.36
C LEU A 19 31.10 -14.21 -5.55
N GLY A 20 30.79 -14.63 -6.77
CA GLY A 20 31.37 -14.04 -7.97
C GLY A 20 30.95 -12.59 -8.16
N ILE A 21 29.65 -12.31 -7.99
CA ILE A 21 29.11 -10.95 -8.12
C ILE A 21 29.62 -10.05 -6.99
N ALA A 22 29.66 -10.56 -5.75
CA ALA A 22 30.15 -9.81 -4.60
C ALA A 22 31.62 -9.39 -4.78
N ARG A 23 32.46 -10.28 -5.31
CA ARG A 23 33.87 -9.96 -5.60
C ARG A 23 34.01 -8.91 -6.70
N ASP A 24 33.25 -9.00 -7.78
CA ASP A 24 33.28 -8.01 -8.86
C ASP A 24 32.88 -6.64 -8.32
N LEU A 25 31.82 -6.55 -7.52
CA LEU A 25 31.36 -5.32 -6.88
C LEU A 25 32.41 -4.74 -5.94
N GLU A 26 33.00 -5.56 -5.07
CA GLU A 26 34.05 -5.11 -4.13
C GLU A 26 35.29 -4.60 -4.88
N GLN A 27 35.68 -5.26 -5.97
CA GLN A 27 36.82 -4.82 -6.76
C GLN A 27 36.55 -3.45 -7.41
N LEU A 28 35.40 -3.25 -8.03
CA LEU A 28 35.03 -1.98 -8.66
C LEU A 28 34.96 -0.83 -7.62
N LEU A 29 34.48 -1.11 -6.41
CA LEU A 29 34.40 -0.12 -5.35
C LEU A 29 35.80 0.21 -4.77
N LYS A 30 36.72 -0.76 -4.68
CA LYS A 30 38.12 -0.52 -4.32
C LYS A 30 38.82 0.36 -5.36
N ASP A 31 38.54 0.13 -6.63
CA ASP A 31 39.06 0.93 -7.74
C ASP A 31 38.34 2.29 -7.89
N LYS A 32 37.36 2.58 -7.03
CA LYS A 32 36.50 3.80 -7.05
C LYS A 32 35.74 3.97 -8.37
N ASP A 33 35.53 2.89 -9.14
CA ASP A 33 34.76 2.90 -10.39
C ASP A 33 33.27 2.67 -10.10
N VAL A 34 32.67 3.63 -9.36
CA VAL A 34 31.26 3.56 -8.94
C VAL A 34 30.32 3.55 -10.14
N ASN A 35 30.67 4.21 -11.24
CA ASN A 35 29.84 4.20 -12.44
C ASN A 35 29.68 2.78 -13.00
N LYS A 36 30.77 2.00 -13.09
CA LYS A 36 30.67 0.59 -13.49
C LYS A 36 29.99 -0.25 -12.42
N ALA A 37 30.23 0.01 -11.14
CA ALA A 37 29.52 -0.67 -10.08
C ALA A 37 28.01 -0.52 -10.22
N ILE A 38 27.49 0.69 -10.49
CA ILE A 38 26.06 0.96 -10.71
C ILE A 38 25.49 0.14 -11.87
N THR A 39 26.28 -0.13 -12.93
CA THR A 39 25.80 -0.93 -14.07
C THR A 39 25.55 -2.41 -13.74
N LEU A 40 26.09 -2.92 -12.63
CA LEU A 40 25.78 -4.26 -12.16
C LEU A 40 24.38 -4.40 -11.57
N PHE A 41 23.84 -3.29 -11.06
CA PHE A 41 22.56 -3.27 -10.38
C PHE A 41 21.40 -3.24 -11.37
N GLN A 42 20.28 -3.79 -10.96
CA GLN A 42 19.04 -3.72 -11.71
C GLN A 42 18.53 -2.28 -11.81
N ASN A 43 18.14 -1.87 -13.02
CA ASN A 43 17.55 -0.55 -13.27
C ASN A 43 16.10 -0.72 -13.71
N ARG A 44 15.17 -0.10 -12.96
CA ARG A 44 13.74 -0.12 -13.23
C ARG A 44 13.14 1.28 -13.37
N ASP A 45 13.97 2.32 -13.56
CA ASP A 45 13.52 3.71 -13.59
C ASP A 45 12.37 3.94 -14.58
N ILE A 46 12.47 3.38 -15.80
CA ILE A 46 11.45 3.57 -16.84
C ILE A 46 10.09 3.01 -16.40
N ASP A 47 10.09 1.82 -15.80
CA ASP A 47 8.84 1.18 -15.32
C ASP A 47 8.24 1.97 -14.15
N VAL A 48 9.11 2.45 -13.26
CA VAL A 48 8.71 3.24 -12.09
C VAL A 48 8.19 4.62 -12.50
N GLU A 49 8.87 5.32 -13.39
CA GLU A 49 8.43 6.62 -13.91
C GLU A 49 7.06 6.50 -14.58
N LYS A 50 6.87 5.48 -15.41
CA LYS A 50 5.57 5.19 -16.03
C LYS A 50 4.48 4.92 -14.98
N ALA A 51 4.79 4.14 -13.94
CA ALA A 51 3.84 3.87 -12.86
C ALA A 51 3.46 5.14 -12.08
N ILE A 52 4.42 6.02 -11.83
CA ILE A 52 4.18 7.33 -11.18
C ILE A 52 3.30 8.22 -12.06
N GLU A 53 3.56 8.29 -13.37
CA GLU A 53 2.72 9.03 -14.31
C GLU A 53 1.26 8.55 -14.28
N GLU A 54 1.05 7.25 -14.32
CA GLU A 54 -0.28 6.63 -14.28
C GLU A 54 -0.97 6.79 -12.91
N TYR A 55 -0.22 6.89 -11.83
CA TYR A 55 -0.76 7.07 -10.48
C TYR A 55 -1.09 8.54 -10.15
N THR A 56 -0.49 9.49 -10.85
CA THR A 56 -0.58 10.92 -10.57
C THR A 56 -1.64 11.59 -11.47
N PRO A 57 -2.80 12.01 -10.95
CA PRO A 57 -3.91 12.51 -11.78
C PRO A 57 -3.55 13.66 -12.70
N SER A 58 -2.64 14.54 -12.31
CA SER A 58 -2.18 15.66 -13.13
C SER A 58 -1.34 15.25 -14.35
N MET A 59 -0.89 14.00 -14.41
CA MET A 59 -0.06 13.44 -15.48
C MET A 59 -0.84 12.53 -16.43
N HIS A 60 -2.11 12.20 -16.10
CA HIS A 60 -2.96 11.32 -16.91
C HIS A 60 -3.15 11.84 -18.34
N ASP A 61 -3.43 10.95 -19.27
CA ASP A 61 -3.62 11.30 -20.69
C ASP A 61 -4.76 12.28 -20.92
N VAL A 62 -5.80 12.26 -20.10
CA VAL A 62 -6.90 13.21 -20.16
C VAL A 62 -6.42 14.66 -19.98
N MET A 63 -5.36 14.88 -19.19
CA MET A 63 -4.76 16.20 -18.97
C MET A 63 -4.00 16.72 -20.21
N LYS A 64 -3.59 15.82 -21.11
CA LYS A 64 -2.89 16.15 -22.38
C LYS A 64 -3.85 16.56 -23.49
N ARG A 65 -5.19 16.58 -23.25
CA ARG A 65 -6.20 17.00 -24.24
C ARG A 65 -5.93 18.44 -24.70
N ARG A 66 -6.01 18.65 -26.01
CA ARG A 66 -5.82 20.00 -26.64
C ARG A 66 -7.16 20.71 -26.75
N ASP A 67 -7.13 22.01 -26.50
CA ASP A 67 -8.28 22.88 -26.72
C ASP A 67 -8.69 22.88 -28.19
N LYS A 68 -9.99 23.04 -28.45
CA LYS A 68 -10.54 22.99 -29.80
C LYS A 68 -10.44 24.36 -30.47
N PRO A 69 -9.83 24.46 -31.66
CA PRO A 69 -9.73 25.74 -32.35
C PRO A 69 -11.13 26.25 -32.76
N ARG A 70 -11.34 27.57 -32.63
CA ARG A 70 -12.52 28.27 -33.10
C ARG A 70 -12.11 29.35 -34.13
N LYS A 71 -12.80 29.36 -35.27
CA LYS A 71 -12.52 30.38 -36.32
C LYS A 71 -12.93 31.76 -35.79
N GLY A 72 -11.96 32.68 -35.69
CA GLY A 72 -12.20 34.08 -35.30
C GLY A 72 -12.52 34.33 -33.82
N LYS A 73 -12.34 33.33 -32.96
CA LYS A 73 -12.56 33.41 -31.51
C LYS A 73 -11.45 32.64 -30.77
N GLU A 74 -11.33 32.91 -29.47
CA GLU A 74 -10.44 32.10 -28.62
C GLU A 74 -10.77 30.62 -28.70
N PRO A 75 -9.77 29.71 -28.58
CA PRO A 75 -10.00 28.26 -28.55
C PRO A 75 -10.99 27.89 -27.46
N TYR A 76 -11.83 26.92 -27.75
CA TYR A 76 -12.71 26.31 -26.73
C TYR A 76 -11.87 25.48 -25.79
N LYS A 77 -11.84 25.86 -24.50
CA LYS A 77 -11.19 25.12 -23.44
C LYS A 77 -11.97 23.84 -23.19
N VAL A 78 -11.30 22.69 -23.35
CA VAL A 78 -11.91 21.38 -23.09
C VAL A 78 -11.81 21.03 -21.62
N GLU A 79 -12.81 20.34 -21.10
CA GLU A 79 -12.80 19.81 -19.74
C GLU A 79 -11.78 18.67 -19.62
N LYS A 80 -11.07 18.63 -18.49
CA LYS A 80 -10.04 17.65 -18.18
C LYS A 80 -10.32 17.12 -16.79
N LEU A 81 -10.97 15.96 -16.72
CA LEU A 81 -11.48 15.38 -15.49
C LEU A 81 -10.73 14.07 -15.18
N PRO A 82 -9.53 14.15 -14.57
CA PRO A 82 -8.82 12.95 -14.14
C PRO A 82 -9.50 12.34 -12.92
N ARG A 83 -9.45 11.01 -12.80
CA ARG A 83 -9.97 10.25 -11.66
C ARG A 83 -8.83 9.69 -10.80
N ARG A 84 -9.12 9.42 -9.54
CA ARG A 84 -8.17 8.81 -8.61
C ARG A 84 -8.45 7.31 -8.42
N ARG A 85 -8.76 6.60 -9.51
CA ARG A 85 -9.07 5.16 -9.46
C ARG A 85 -7.90 4.33 -8.99
N GLN A 86 -6.69 4.64 -9.47
CA GLN A 86 -5.45 3.96 -9.09
C GLN A 86 -5.19 4.08 -7.59
N VAL A 87 -5.42 5.28 -7.05
CA VAL A 87 -5.28 5.54 -5.61
C VAL A 87 -6.31 4.73 -4.82
N TYR A 88 -7.57 4.73 -5.24
CA TYR A 88 -8.64 3.96 -4.60
C TYR A 88 -8.31 2.46 -4.56
N ILE A 89 -7.91 1.88 -5.69
CA ILE A 89 -7.56 0.47 -5.82
C ILE A 89 -6.38 0.12 -4.89
N ASN A 90 -5.34 0.96 -4.83
CA ASN A 90 -4.18 0.76 -3.98
C ASN A 90 -4.51 0.89 -2.49
N GLU A 91 -5.35 1.87 -2.09
CA GLU A 91 -5.75 2.03 -0.68
C GLU A 91 -6.66 0.89 -0.21
N VAL A 92 -7.54 0.37 -1.08
CA VAL A 92 -8.34 -0.82 -0.77
C VAL A 92 -7.45 -2.05 -0.59
N GLU A 93 -6.48 -2.26 -1.49
CA GLU A 93 -5.48 -3.35 -1.36
C GLU A 93 -4.70 -3.23 -0.05
N LEU A 94 -4.24 -2.02 0.29
CA LEU A 94 -3.56 -1.73 1.55
C LEU A 94 -4.44 -2.03 2.77
N PHE A 95 -5.71 -1.65 2.72
CA PHE A 95 -6.67 -1.89 3.80
C PHE A 95 -6.86 -3.39 4.06
N PHE A 96 -7.02 -4.20 3.01
CA PHE A 96 -7.21 -5.63 3.17
C PHE A 96 -5.97 -6.35 3.69
N LEU A 97 -4.77 -5.91 3.32
CA LEU A 97 -3.52 -6.56 3.74
C LEU A 97 -3.01 -6.04 5.10
N LEU A 98 -2.97 -4.72 5.28
CA LEU A 98 -2.30 -4.03 6.38
C LEU A 98 -3.20 -2.99 7.08
N GLY A 99 -4.52 -3.10 6.96
CA GLY A 99 -5.47 -2.22 7.65
C GLY A 99 -5.39 -2.32 9.16
N LYS A 100 -4.97 -3.47 9.67
CA LYS A 100 -4.65 -3.71 11.08
C LYS A 100 -3.17 -4.09 11.24
N PRO A 101 -2.57 -3.88 12.42
CA PRO A 101 -1.20 -4.29 12.72
C PRO A 101 -0.98 -5.80 12.51
N ILE A 102 0.24 -6.15 12.10
CA ILE A 102 0.67 -7.55 12.03
C ILE A 102 0.75 -8.11 13.45
N LYS A 103 0.19 -9.29 13.66
CA LYS A 103 0.27 -10.00 14.94
C LYS A 103 1.56 -10.83 14.98
N TRP A 104 2.26 -10.75 16.10
CA TRP A 104 3.47 -11.48 16.36
C TRP A 104 3.23 -12.48 17.49
N LYS A 105 3.66 -13.73 17.32
CA LYS A 105 3.52 -14.79 18.31
C LYS A 105 4.89 -15.40 18.61
N ASN A 106 5.22 -15.50 19.89
CA ASN A 106 6.36 -16.30 20.32
C ASN A 106 5.97 -17.78 20.25
N MET A 107 6.71 -18.55 19.47
CA MET A 107 6.51 -19.98 19.33
C MET A 107 7.45 -20.78 20.26
N ASP A 108 8.43 -20.12 20.86
CA ASP A 108 9.37 -20.72 21.79
C ASP A 108 8.77 -20.79 23.21
N THR A 109 8.67 -21.99 23.76
CA THR A 109 8.15 -22.27 25.11
C THR A 109 9.25 -22.31 26.18
N SER A 110 10.50 -22.07 25.81
CA SER A 110 11.68 -22.34 26.67
C SER A 110 12.21 -21.11 27.42
N GLY A 111 11.40 -20.07 27.69
CA GLY A 111 11.79 -18.93 28.56
C GLY A 111 12.43 -17.75 27.82
N SER A 112 12.03 -17.51 26.58
CA SER A 112 12.48 -16.38 25.76
C SER A 112 11.56 -15.14 25.83
N ASP A 113 10.76 -15.01 26.87
CA ASP A 113 9.75 -13.95 27.01
C ASP A 113 10.42 -12.56 27.05
N GLU A 114 11.55 -12.40 27.75
CA GLU A 114 12.29 -11.13 27.80
C GLU A 114 12.78 -10.71 26.40
N ALA A 115 13.29 -11.65 25.60
CA ALA A 115 13.74 -11.37 24.23
C ALA A 115 12.56 -11.02 23.31
N PHE A 116 11.41 -11.66 23.50
CA PHE A 116 10.21 -11.36 22.73
C PHE A 116 9.60 -9.99 23.11
N GLU A 117 9.58 -9.63 24.39
CA GLU A 117 9.19 -8.29 24.85
C GLU A 117 10.11 -7.21 24.28
N ALA A 118 11.43 -7.44 24.32
CA ALA A 118 12.39 -6.54 23.69
C ALA A 118 12.16 -6.39 22.18
N TYR A 119 11.84 -7.49 21.49
CA TYR A 119 11.50 -7.47 20.05
C TYR A 119 10.22 -6.67 19.78
N THR A 120 9.15 -6.89 20.52
CA THR A 120 7.90 -6.15 20.35
C THR A 120 8.07 -4.66 20.64
N LYS A 121 8.86 -4.30 21.66
CA LYS A 121 9.23 -2.92 21.95
C LYS A 121 10.04 -2.31 20.80
N PHE A 122 11.00 -3.02 20.24
CA PHE A 122 11.77 -2.56 19.08
C PHE A 122 10.87 -2.25 17.88
N LEU A 123 9.85 -3.09 17.61
CA LEU A 123 8.86 -2.83 16.55
C LEU A 123 8.08 -1.54 16.80
N GLN A 124 7.67 -1.28 18.04
CA GLN A 124 6.97 -0.05 18.43
C GLN A 124 7.87 1.18 18.27
N ASP A 125 9.10 1.14 18.78
CA ASP A 125 10.07 2.23 18.75
C ASP A 125 10.44 2.60 17.30
N THR A 126 10.54 1.61 16.42
CA THR A 126 10.83 1.80 14.99
C THR A 126 9.58 2.08 14.14
N ARG A 127 8.39 2.12 14.75
CA ARG A 127 7.09 2.33 14.06
C ARG A 127 6.89 1.36 12.90
N PHE A 128 7.14 0.08 13.16
CA PHE A 128 7.12 -0.98 12.15
C PHE A 128 5.86 -0.95 11.27
N ASP A 129 4.65 -0.97 11.88
CA ASP A 129 3.38 -1.00 11.13
C ASP A 129 3.18 0.24 10.26
N THR A 130 3.56 1.43 10.77
CA THR A 130 3.44 2.68 10.01
C THR A 130 4.37 2.67 8.78
N THR A 131 5.63 2.28 8.98
CA THR A 131 6.61 2.21 7.89
C THR A 131 6.29 1.12 6.89
N MET A 132 5.71 -0.01 7.35
CA MET A 132 5.25 -1.09 6.50
C MET A 132 4.09 -0.65 5.60
N ARG A 133 3.09 0.03 6.16
CA ARG A 133 1.98 0.60 5.38
C ARG A 133 2.45 1.64 4.37
N GLN A 134 3.43 2.47 4.74
CA GLN A 134 4.03 3.43 3.81
C GLN A 134 4.76 2.72 2.66
N ALA A 135 5.60 1.74 2.98
CA ALA A 135 6.33 0.96 1.97
C ALA A 135 5.36 0.25 1.01
N LYS A 136 4.31 -0.42 1.55
CA LYS A 136 3.29 -1.09 0.74
C LYS A 136 2.54 -0.11 -0.18
N ARG A 137 2.13 1.06 0.34
CA ARG A 137 1.44 2.08 -0.47
C ARG A 137 2.30 2.53 -1.64
N LEU A 138 3.57 2.80 -1.40
CA LEU A 138 4.51 3.24 -2.42
C LEU A 138 4.80 2.11 -3.43
N ALA A 139 5.03 0.89 -2.97
CA ALA A 139 5.21 -0.25 -3.88
C ALA A 139 3.99 -0.49 -4.77
N GLY A 140 2.76 -0.30 -4.27
CA GLY A 140 1.54 -0.40 -5.06
C GLY A 140 1.34 0.73 -6.07
N ALA A 141 1.94 1.91 -5.80
CA ALA A 141 1.89 3.08 -6.68
C ALA A 141 3.03 3.08 -7.70
N GLU A 142 4.25 2.77 -7.26
CA GLU A 142 5.52 2.96 -7.99
C GLU A 142 6.16 1.65 -8.46
N THR A 143 5.52 0.50 -8.20
CA THR A 143 5.99 -0.88 -8.43
C THR A 143 7.11 -1.33 -7.49
N GLU A 144 7.77 -0.43 -6.80
CA GLU A 144 8.82 -0.76 -5.83
C GLU A 144 8.92 0.25 -4.69
N SER A 145 9.43 -0.21 -3.58
CA SER A 145 9.84 0.61 -2.44
C SER A 145 10.86 -0.13 -1.59
N ALA A 146 11.51 0.55 -0.66
CA ALA A 146 12.42 -0.12 0.28
C ALA A 146 12.32 0.49 1.67
N LYS A 147 12.67 -0.29 2.70
CA LYS A 147 12.83 0.17 4.08
C LYS A 147 14.31 0.05 4.45
N LEU A 148 14.94 1.17 4.74
CA LEU A 148 16.32 1.25 5.24
C LEU A 148 16.32 1.30 6.77
N TYR A 149 16.98 0.37 7.41
CA TYR A 149 17.27 0.32 8.83
C TYR A 149 18.60 1.06 9.08
N HIS A 150 18.51 2.37 9.26
CA HIS A 150 19.68 3.21 9.49
C HIS A 150 20.14 3.11 10.94
N ILE A 151 21.34 2.55 11.14
CA ILE A 151 21.98 2.40 12.44
C ILE A 151 22.83 3.65 12.70
N TYR A 152 22.63 4.30 13.85
CA TYR A 152 23.35 5.50 14.24
C TYR A 152 23.59 5.51 15.75
N LYS A 153 24.39 6.45 16.23
CA LYS A 153 24.56 6.69 17.68
C LYS A 153 23.67 7.85 18.09
N ASP A 154 22.90 7.66 19.16
CA ASP A 154 22.08 8.70 19.74
C ASP A 154 22.92 9.79 20.45
N SER A 155 22.25 10.80 21.02
CA SER A 155 22.91 11.87 21.77
C SER A 155 23.75 11.38 22.99
N ASN A 156 23.45 10.17 23.47
CA ASN A 156 24.14 9.54 24.59
C ASN A 156 25.24 8.56 24.13
N GLY A 157 25.51 8.49 22.83
CA GLY A 157 26.48 7.57 22.23
C GLY A 157 26.02 6.13 22.15
N LYS A 158 24.75 5.83 22.49
CA LYS A 158 24.18 4.48 22.37
C LYS A 158 23.74 4.17 20.94
N PRO A 159 23.91 2.92 20.48
CA PRO A 159 23.40 2.53 19.16
C PRO A 159 21.88 2.61 19.13
N ALA A 160 21.36 3.26 18.10
CA ALA A 160 19.94 3.41 17.83
C ALA A 160 19.63 3.10 16.37
N VAL A 161 18.37 2.84 16.07
CA VAL A 161 17.91 2.50 14.71
C VAL A 161 16.77 3.41 14.30
N LYS A 162 16.88 3.96 13.08
CA LYS A 162 15.81 4.72 12.44
C LYS A 162 15.40 4.02 11.14
N VAL A 163 14.11 3.77 10.97
CA VAL A 163 13.60 3.22 9.72
C VAL A 163 13.21 4.34 8.77
N ILE A 164 13.74 4.28 7.56
CA ILE A 164 13.49 5.26 6.48
C ILE A 164 12.88 4.51 5.31
N VAL A 165 11.74 4.95 4.83
CA VAL A 165 11.10 4.39 3.63
C VAL A 165 11.63 5.15 2.41
N LEU A 166 12.26 4.41 1.50
CA LEU A 166 12.86 4.89 0.25
C LEU A 166 11.91 4.62 -0.91
N SER A 167 11.75 5.58 -1.82
CA SER A 167 10.99 5.45 -3.07
C SER A 167 11.35 6.57 -4.04
N HIS A 168 11.00 6.43 -5.31
CA HIS A 168 11.26 7.43 -6.34
C HIS A 168 10.54 8.76 -6.04
N SER A 169 9.28 8.73 -5.64
CA SER A 169 8.54 9.95 -5.27
C SER A 169 9.13 10.71 -4.08
N LYS A 170 9.99 10.04 -3.28
CA LYS A 170 10.76 10.67 -2.20
C LYS A 170 12.16 11.11 -2.64
N GLY A 171 12.50 10.99 -3.90
CA GLY A 171 13.78 11.41 -4.46
C GLY A 171 14.89 10.36 -4.36
N TYR A 172 14.55 9.08 -4.19
CA TYR A 172 15.53 7.99 -4.15
C TYR A 172 15.42 7.13 -5.42
N THR A 173 16.55 6.74 -6.00
CA THR A 173 16.61 5.67 -6.99
C THR A 173 16.96 4.36 -6.29
N LEU A 174 16.24 3.29 -6.59
CA LEU A 174 16.44 1.99 -5.95
C LEU A 174 17.16 1.03 -6.91
N ARG A 175 18.18 0.35 -6.41
CA ARG A 175 19.06 -0.50 -7.23
C ARG A 175 19.36 -1.80 -6.47
N PRO A 176 18.48 -2.82 -6.56
CA PRO A 176 18.79 -4.15 -6.05
C PRO A 176 19.81 -4.85 -6.93
N LEU A 177 20.64 -5.70 -6.32
CA LEU A 177 21.57 -6.60 -7.00
C LEU A 177 21.31 -8.03 -6.54
N PHE A 178 20.91 -8.88 -7.47
CA PHE A 178 20.60 -10.29 -7.22
C PHE A 178 21.61 -11.21 -7.93
N ASP A 179 21.82 -12.38 -7.35
CA ASP A 179 22.52 -13.47 -8.00
C ASP A 179 21.58 -14.27 -8.92
N GLN A 180 22.11 -15.32 -9.55
CA GLN A 180 21.35 -16.22 -10.44
C GLN A 180 20.23 -17.01 -9.74
N TYR A 181 20.21 -17.03 -8.41
CA TYR A 181 19.22 -17.72 -7.57
C TYR A 181 18.29 -16.74 -6.85
N GLU A 182 18.25 -15.48 -7.31
CA GLU A 182 17.43 -14.40 -6.73
C GLU A 182 17.79 -14.03 -5.26
N ASN A 183 19.00 -14.40 -4.80
CA ASN A 183 19.48 -13.91 -3.52
C ASN A 183 20.01 -12.49 -3.67
N MET A 184 19.58 -11.60 -2.78
CA MET A 184 20.08 -10.22 -2.77
C MET A 184 21.54 -10.18 -2.29
N VAL A 185 22.45 -9.81 -3.19
CA VAL A 185 23.90 -9.69 -2.92
C VAL A 185 24.23 -8.34 -2.31
N ALA A 186 23.63 -7.29 -2.84
CA ALA A 186 23.79 -5.92 -2.40
C ALA A 186 22.55 -5.11 -2.73
N PHE A 187 22.42 -3.96 -2.10
CA PHE A 187 21.40 -2.97 -2.43
C PHE A 187 22.01 -1.58 -2.51
N GLY A 188 21.88 -0.94 -3.67
CA GLY A 188 22.27 0.44 -3.89
C GLY A 188 21.05 1.38 -3.89
N TYR A 189 21.24 2.61 -3.46
CA TYR A 189 20.26 3.66 -3.61
C TYR A 189 20.92 5.00 -3.83
N GLY A 190 20.41 5.74 -4.82
CA GLY A 190 20.87 7.07 -5.17
C GLY A 190 19.97 8.15 -4.59
N TYR A 191 20.56 9.30 -4.27
CA TYR A 191 19.82 10.47 -3.79
C TYR A 191 20.67 11.72 -3.97
N PHE A 192 20.05 12.89 -3.82
CA PHE A 192 20.72 14.17 -3.96
C PHE A 192 20.71 14.95 -2.65
N ILE A 193 21.84 15.55 -2.29
CA ILE A 193 21.97 16.45 -1.13
C ILE A 193 22.34 17.85 -1.63
N LYS A 194 21.64 18.86 -1.13
CA LYS A 194 21.98 20.26 -1.36
C LYS A 194 23.02 20.72 -0.34
N GLU A 195 24.23 21.00 -0.81
CA GLU A 195 25.31 21.58 0.00
C GLU A 195 25.58 23.01 -0.48
N GLY A 196 25.06 24.01 0.24
CA GLY A 196 25.06 25.40 -0.20
C GLY A 196 24.25 25.58 -1.49
N ASP A 197 24.89 26.08 -2.56
CA ASP A 197 24.26 26.24 -3.89
C ASP A 197 24.43 25.03 -4.80
N ASN A 198 25.20 24.02 -4.38
CA ASN A 198 25.44 22.82 -5.19
C ASN A 198 24.51 21.68 -4.78
N VAL A 199 24.02 20.95 -5.80
CA VAL A 199 23.31 19.71 -5.61
C VAL A 199 24.26 18.56 -5.94
N ILE A 200 24.56 17.73 -4.94
CA ILE A 200 25.55 16.66 -5.03
C ILE A 200 24.82 15.33 -5.06
N GLU A 201 25.18 14.51 -6.05
CA GLU A 201 24.71 13.14 -6.19
C GLU A 201 25.42 12.22 -5.20
N HIS A 202 24.66 11.43 -4.46
CA HIS A 202 25.11 10.37 -3.57
C HIS A 202 24.58 9.02 -4.05
N PHE A 203 25.38 7.99 -3.89
CA PHE A 203 24.97 6.62 -4.15
C PHE A 203 25.52 5.70 -3.06
N ASP A 204 24.65 5.25 -2.17
CA ASP A 204 25.04 4.37 -1.08
C ASP A 204 24.77 2.91 -1.43
N ILE A 205 25.72 2.01 -1.08
CA ILE A 205 25.62 0.58 -1.33
C ILE A 205 25.70 -0.17 -0.01
N GLN A 206 24.75 -1.04 0.21
CA GLN A 206 24.66 -1.92 1.37
C GLN A 206 24.99 -3.36 0.99
N THR A 207 25.98 -3.95 1.64
CA THR A 207 26.30 -5.37 1.58
C THR A 207 26.19 -5.99 2.96
N PRO A 208 26.21 -7.32 3.11
CA PRO A 208 26.25 -7.92 4.44
C PRO A 208 27.45 -7.50 5.28
N SER A 209 28.60 -7.26 4.66
CA SER A 209 29.87 -6.97 5.37
C SER A 209 30.17 -5.48 5.48
N TYR A 210 29.81 -4.68 4.48
CA TYR A 210 30.20 -3.29 4.37
C TYR A 210 29.06 -2.39 3.90
N ILE A 211 29.14 -1.13 4.32
CA ILE A 211 28.33 -0.01 3.83
C ILE A 211 29.27 0.95 3.11
N TYR A 212 28.99 1.19 1.84
CA TYR A 212 29.76 2.12 1.01
C TYR A 212 28.93 3.38 0.82
N ARG A 213 29.50 4.54 1.17
CA ARG A 213 28.90 5.84 0.91
C ARG A 213 29.66 6.52 -0.20
N CYS A 214 29.04 6.64 -1.37
CA CYS A 214 29.68 7.20 -2.54
C CYS A 214 29.14 8.61 -2.78
N LYS A 215 30.03 9.59 -2.76
CA LYS A 215 29.73 11.00 -3.02
C LYS A 215 30.35 11.40 -4.35
N LYS A 216 29.53 11.95 -5.27
CA LYS A 216 30.01 12.41 -6.56
C LYS A 216 30.90 13.65 -6.42
N GLN A 217 32.06 13.61 -7.02
CA GLN A 217 33.01 14.71 -7.08
C GLN A 217 33.01 15.33 -8.49
N LYS A 218 33.70 16.46 -8.67
CA LYS A 218 33.91 17.04 -10.01
C LYS A 218 34.56 16.05 -10.97
N ILE A 219 35.46 15.20 -10.45
CA ILE A 219 36.13 14.14 -11.20
C ILE A 219 36.00 12.87 -10.35
N GLY A 220 35.21 11.88 -10.87
CA GLY A 220 35.02 10.59 -10.20
C GLY A 220 34.13 10.60 -8.97
N TRP A 221 34.36 9.67 -8.07
CA TRP A 221 33.59 9.46 -6.84
C TRP A 221 34.54 9.37 -5.64
N ASP A 222 34.09 9.91 -4.53
CA ASP A 222 34.68 9.63 -3.23
C ASP A 222 33.90 8.50 -2.56
N VAL A 223 34.60 7.51 -2.03
CA VAL A 223 34.00 6.28 -1.47
C VAL A 223 34.47 6.12 -0.03
N ASP A 224 33.55 6.27 0.90
CA ASP A 224 33.75 5.99 2.32
C ASP A 224 33.22 4.58 2.63
N VAL A 225 34.04 3.75 3.29
CA VAL A 225 33.75 2.34 3.55
C VAL A 225 33.65 2.11 5.05
N MET A 226 32.49 1.61 5.50
CA MET A 226 32.26 1.27 6.90
C MET A 226 31.88 -0.20 7.06
N PRO A 227 32.33 -0.88 8.12
CA PRO A 227 31.81 -2.21 8.45
C PRO A 227 30.30 -2.14 8.70
N ASN A 228 29.57 -3.16 8.23
CA ASN A 228 28.17 -3.28 8.52
C ASN A 228 27.96 -4.07 9.83
N PRO A 229 27.54 -3.41 10.92
CA PRO A 229 27.51 -4.04 12.25
C PRO A 229 26.40 -5.10 12.38
N SER A 230 25.36 -5.08 11.54
CA SER A 230 24.28 -6.08 11.58
C SER A 230 24.69 -7.43 11.01
N GLY A 231 25.69 -7.45 10.10
CA GLY A 231 26.08 -8.64 9.33
C GLY A 231 25.06 -9.03 8.23
N LYS A 232 24.08 -8.16 7.95
CA LYS A 232 23.06 -8.34 6.91
C LYS A 232 22.87 -7.04 6.12
N ILE A 233 22.31 -7.13 4.92
CA ILE A 233 21.88 -5.94 4.18
C ILE A 233 20.77 -5.25 4.97
N ASN A 234 20.99 -3.99 5.39
CA ASN A 234 20.05 -3.25 6.26
C ASN A 234 18.86 -2.67 5.49
N ILE A 235 18.49 -3.29 4.39
CA ILE A 235 17.41 -2.85 3.51
C ILE A 235 16.49 -4.02 3.21
N ILE A 236 15.19 -3.77 3.35
CA ILE A 236 14.14 -4.66 2.89
C ILE A 236 13.53 -4.04 1.64
N TYR A 237 13.59 -4.76 0.55
CA TYR A 237 13.09 -4.34 -0.75
C TYR A 237 11.72 -4.98 -1.03
N TYR A 238 10.78 -4.19 -1.48
CA TYR A 238 9.43 -4.58 -1.86
C TYR A 238 9.24 -4.30 -3.33
N GLN A 239 8.99 -5.33 -4.10
CA GLN A 239 8.66 -5.24 -5.52
C GLN A 239 7.34 -5.94 -5.75
N GLN A 240 6.43 -5.25 -6.43
CA GLN A 240 5.12 -5.80 -6.81
C GLN A 240 4.67 -5.18 -8.13
N GLU A 241 3.66 -5.78 -8.76
CA GLU A 241 2.93 -5.12 -9.83
C GLU A 241 2.11 -3.95 -9.27
N LYS A 242 1.82 -2.95 -10.10
CA LYS A 242 0.92 -1.85 -9.71
C LYS A 242 -0.39 -2.41 -9.17
N ALA A 243 -0.97 -1.74 -8.20
CA ALA A 243 -2.26 -2.17 -7.65
C ALA A 243 -3.39 -2.18 -8.69
N CYS A 244 -3.25 -1.38 -9.75
CA CYS A 244 -4.19 -1.23 -10.87
C CYS A 244 -3.71 -1.88 -12.17
N GLU A 245 -2.73 -2.79 -12.13
CA GLU A 245 -2.18 -3.44 -13.32
C GLU A 245 -3.28 -4.07 -14.19
N GLY A 246 -3.24 -3.78 -15.49
CA GLY A 246 -4.16 -4.32 -16.48
C GLY A 246 -5.49 -3.57 -16.65
N VAL A 247 -5.82 -2.60 -15.78
CA VAL A 247 -7.07 -1.82 -15.89
C VAL A 247 -6.86 -0.37 -16.32
N GLU A 248 -5.61 0.07 -16.50
CA GLU A 248 -5.26 1.45 -16.88
C GLU A 248 -5.95 1.92 -18.17
N PRO A 249 -6.04 1.11 -19.24
CA PRO A 249 -6.72 1.56 -20.47
C PRO A 249 -8.20 1.86 -20.24
N ARG A 250 -8.86 1.12 -19.32
CA ARG A 250 -10.26 1.37 -18.97
C ARG A 250 -10.43 2.62 -18.13
N ILE A 251 -9.50 2.87 -17.20
CA ILE A 251 -9.47 4.11 -16.41
C ILE A 251 -9.31 5.31 -17.34
N ASN A 252 -8.37 5.26 -18.27
CA ASN A 252 -8.15 6.31 -19.26
C ASN A 252 -9.41 6.53 -20.12
N ARG A 253 -10.12 5.45 -20.47
CA ARG A 253 -11.39 5.54 -21.20
C ARG A 253 -12.48 6.20 -20.36
N GLU A 254 -12.62 5.83 -19.08
CA GLU A 254 -13.58 6.42 -18.15
C GLU A 254 -13.37 7.96 -18.04
N GLU A 255 -12.14 8.40 -17.83
CA GLU A 255 -11.77 9.82 -17.76
C GLU A 255 -12.10 10.58 -19.05
N MET A 256 -11.86 9.95 -20.20
CA MET A 256 -12.18 10.52 -21.50
C MET A 256 -13.68 10.65 -21.69
N VAL A 257 -14.48 9.66 -21.27
CA VAL A 257 -15.96 9.71 -21.34
C VAL A 257 -16.50 10.81 -20.44
N ASP A 258 -16.00 10.90 -19.21
CA ASP A 258 -16.40 11.97 -18.27
C ASP A 258 -16.09 13.36 -18.82
N SER A 259 -14.89 13.57 -19.30
CA SER A 259 -14.45 14.86 -19.83
C SER A 259 -15.23 15.27 -21.08
N LYS A 260 -15.49 14.33 -22.00
CA LYS A 260 -16.33 14.59 -23.20
C LYS A 260 -17.78 14.83 -22.82
N THR A 261 -18.28 14.17 -21.79
CA THR A 261 -19.64 14.40 -21.28
C THR A 261 -19.76 15.81 -20.70
N ALA A 262 -18.78 16.24 -19.91
CA ALA A 262 -18.71 17.62 -19.40
C ALA A 262 -18.63 18.66 -20.52
N ASP A 263 -17.79 18.42 -21.54
CA ASP A 263 -17.73 19.30 -22.74
C ASP A 263 -19.12 19.39 -23.42
N THR A 264 -19.83 18.26 -23.53
CA THR A 264 -21.17 18.23 -24.13
C THR A 264 -22.17 19.00 -23.30
N ASN A 265 -22.14 18.80 -21.98
CA ASN A 265 -23.02 19.52 -21.05
C ASN A 265 -22.77 21.03 -21.12
N ASN A 266 -21.50 21.47 -21.10
CA ASN A 266 -21.15 22.88 -21.22
C ASN A 266 -21.59 23.47 -22.57
N TYR A 267 -21.51 22.69 -23.67
CA TYR A 267 -21.94 23.13 -24.97
C TYR A 267 -23.46 23.37 -25.07
N PHE A 268 -24.24 22.56 -24.37
CA PHE A 268 -25.70 22.64 -24.37
C PHE A 268 -26.28 23.36 -23.15
N ALA A 269 -25.45 23.75 -22.17
CA ALA A 269 -25.89 24.59 -21.06
C ALA A 269 -26.42 25.93 -21.49
N ASP A 270 -25.85 26.50 -22.57
CA ASP A 270 -26.39 27.69 -23.22
C ASP A 270 -27.41 27.24 -24.27
N PRO A 271 -28.71 27.47 -24.06
CA PRO A 271 -29.75 27.03 -25.00
C PRO A 271 -29.56 27.70 -26.37
N LYS A 272 -29.46 26.85 -27.39
CA LYS A 272 -29.39 27.31 -28.80
C LYS A 272 -30.76 27.11 -29.43
N ALA A 273 -31.26 28.13 -30.05
CA ALA A 273 -32.50 28.10 -30.79
C ALA A 273 -32.26 27.99 -32.28
N LYS A 274 -33.02 27.14 -32.95
CA LYS A 274 -33.15 27.14 -34.39
C LYS A 274 -34.42 27.89 -34.73
N ILE A 275 -34.28 28.93 -35.54
CA ILE A 275 -35.40 29.74 -36.01
C ILE A 275 -35.53 29.51 -37.51
N SER A 276 -36.72 29.12 -37.96
CA SER A 276 -37.12 29.12 -39.35
C SER A 276 -38.23 30.13 -39.50
N ALA A 277 -37.97 31.25 -40.13
CA ALA A 277 -38.95 32.32 -40.36
C ALA A 277 -38.58 33.12 -41.59
N ASP A 278 -39.58 33.72 -42.27
CA ASP A 278 -39.38 34.56 -43.44
C ASP A 278 -38.73 35.90 -43.09
N VAL A 279 -39.03 36.41 -41.90
CA VAL A 279 -38.40 37.64 -41.34
C VAL A 279 -38.16 37.46 -39.83
N ILE A 280 -36.93 37.78 -39.39
CA ILE A 280 -36.58 37.86 -37.99
C ILE A 280 -36.47 39.35 -37.62
N GLN A 281 -37.36 39.85 -36.77
CA GLN A 281 -37.41 41.25 -36.37
C GLN A 281 -36.46 41.58 -35.21
N SER A 282 -36.15 40.61 -34.37
CA SER A 282 -35.12 40.75 -33.31
C SER A 282 -34.36 39.44 -33.10
N LEU A 283 -33.03 39.54 -32.91
CA LEU A 283 -32.19 38.43 -32.41
C LEU A 283 -31.90 38.72 -30.95
N ALA A 284 -32.11 37.75 -30.11
CA ALA A 284 -31.74 37.84 -28.69
C ALA A 284 -30.23 38.12 -28.51
N ASP A 285 -29.92 39.09 -27.69
CA ASP A 285 -28.53 39.31 -27.28
C ASP A 285 -28.07 38.12 -26.42
N PRO A 286 -26.94 37.49 -26.76
CA PRO A 286 -26.42 36.35 -25.99
C PRO A 286 -26.23 36.59 -24.49
N ASN A 287 -26.22 37.85 -24.06
CA ASN A 287 -26.00 38.23 -22.67
C ASN A 287 -27.29 38.65 -21.92
N THR A 288 -28.46 38.56 -22.59
CA THR A 288 -29.76 38.99 -22.00
C THR A 288 -30.62 37.76 -21.67
N VAL A 289 -31.14 37.70 -20.46
CA VAL A 289 -32.04 36.64 -20.02
C VAL A 289 -33.50 37.05 -20.23
N GLY A 290 -34.28 36.19 -20.89
CA GLY A 290 -35.73 36.41 -21.02
C GLY A 290 -36.17 37.29 -22.21
N GLU A 291 -35.35 37.42 -23.26
CA GLU A 291 -35.69 38.17 -24.47
C GLU A 291 -36.70 37.39 -25.33
N VAL A 292 -37.69 38.10 -25.85
CA VAL A 292 -38.72 37.54 -26.74
C VAL A 292 -38.30 37.74 -28.18
N ILE A 293 -38.13 36.63 -28.92
CA ILE A 293 -37.82 36.68 -30.35
C ILE A 293 -39.13 36.78 -31.13
N GLN A 294 -39.27 37.82 -31.92
CA GLN A 294 -40.44 37.99 -32.82
C GLN A 294 -40.12 37.42 -34.19
N CYS A 295 -40.91 36.46 -34.62
CA CYS A 295 -40.82 35.83 -35.94
C CYS A 295 -42.09 36.09 -36.75
N GLN A 296 -41.94 36.44 -38.04
CA GLN A 296 -43.06 36.56 -38.99
C GLN A 296 -42.96 35.48 -40.05
N GLY A 297 -44.12 34.92 -40.43
CA GLY A 297 -44.25 33.91 -41.46
C GLY A 297 -45.30 32.82 -41.05
N LYS A 298 -46.00 32.28 -42.02
CA LYS A 298 -47.06 31.28 -41.80
C LYS A 298 -46.55 29.95 -41.24
N ASP A 299 -45.24 29.64 -41.52
CA ASP A 299 -44.56 28.42 -41.13
C ASP A 299 -43.36 28.70 -40.20
N SER A 300 -43.45 29.74 -39.39
CA SER A 300 -42.39 30.13 -38.47
C SER A 300 -42.28 29.10 -37.32
N VAL A 301 -41.13 28.45 -37.17
CA VAL A 301 -40.85 27.47 -36.11
C VAL A 301 -39.68 27.96 -35.28
N PHE A 302 -39.91 28.00 -33.99
CA PHE A 302 -38.89 28.22 -32.97
C PHE A 302 -38.67 26.93 -32.20
N GLU A 303 -37.52 26.36 -32.31
CA GLU A 303 -37.14 25.12 -31.62
C GLU A 303 -35.82 25.29 -30.85
N TYR A 304 -35.78 24.84 -29.61
CA TYR A 304 -34.49 24.66 -28.94
C TYR A 304 -33.76 23.47 -29.53
N VAL A 305 -32.50 23.64 -29.82
CA VAL A 305 -31.63 22.55 -30.24
C VAL A 305 -31.33 21.70 -29.00
N ALA A 306 -32.11 20.64 -28.81
CA ALA A 306 -31.86 19.67 -27.74
C ALA A 306 -30.62 18.82 -28.08
N PRO A 307 -29.84 18.39 -27.05
CA PRO A 307 -28.80 17.40 -27.27
C PRO A 307 -29.41 16.10 -27.77
N PRO A 308 -28.72 15.39 -28.69
CA PRO A 308 -29.14 14.05 -29.04
C PRO A 308 -29.28 13.17 -27.79
N ALA A 309 -30.29 12.29 -27.73
CA ALA A 309 -30.58 11.42 -26.58
C ALA A 309 -29.54 10.30 -26.41
N TYR A 310 -28.25 10.65 -26.25
CA TYR A 310 -27.17 9.68 -26.00
C TYR A 310 -26.87 9.47 -24.52
N SER A 311 -27.69 9.99 -23.61
CA SER A 311 -27.47 9.89 -22.15
C SER A 311 -27.44 8.43 -21.69
N GLU A 312 -28.39 7.62 -22.13
CA GLU A 312 -28.47 6.19 -21.72
C GLU A 312 -27.26 5.38 -22.17
N MET A 313 -26.77 5.58 -23.38
CA MET A 313 -25.56 4.90 -23.88
C MET A 313 -24.32 5.29 -23.07
N LYS A 314 -24.15 6.57 -22.75
CA LYS A 314 -23.03 7.05 -21.94
C LYS A 314 -23.10 6.55 -20.50
N ASP A 315 -24.29 6.52 -19.93
CA ASP A 315 -24.48 6.02 -18.56
C ASP A 315 -24.29 4.51 -18.47
N SER A 316 -24.67 3.77 -19.51
CA SER A 316 -24.36 2.34 -19.62
C SER A 316 -22.86 2.11 -19.72
N GLU A 317 -22.17 2.82 -20.62
CA GLU A 317 -20.71 2.72 -20.77
C GLU A 317 -19.97 3.03 -19.46
N LYS A 318 -20.40 4.08 -18.73
CA LYS A 318 -19.79 4.44 -17.44
C LYS A 318 -19.98 3.35 -16.39
N ARG A 319 -21.17 2.76 -16.30
CA ARG A 319 -21.46 1.65 -15.38
C ARG A 319 -20.63 0.42 -15.70
N ASP A 320 -20.56 0.07 -17.00
CA ASP A 320 -19.78 -1.08 -17.47
C ASP A 320 -18.27 -0.89 -17.20
N LEU A 321 -17.74 0.31 -17.45
CA LEU A 321 -16.36 0.67 -17.13
C LEU A 321 -16.08 0.57 -15.62
N ASN A 322 -16.95 1.16 -14.78
CA ASN A 322 -16.79 1.09 -13.34
C ASN A 322 -16.78 -0.36 -12.84
N THR A 323 -17.76 -1.16 -13.28
CA THR A 323 -17.85 -2.58 -12.90
C THR A 323 -16.63 -3.37 -13.34
N SER A 324 -16.20 -3.18 -14.61
CA SER A 324 -15.05 -3.89 -15.17
C SER A 324 -13.74 -3.50 -14.49
N ILE A 325 -13.51 -2.21 -14.21
CA ILE A 325 -12.32 -1.74 -13.52
C ILE A 325 -12.20 -2.37 -12.12
N LEU A 326 -13.29 -2.38 -11.37
CA LEU A 326 -13.30 -2.92 -10.02
C LEU A 326 -13.19 -4.45 -10.01
N PHE A 327 -13.89 -5.13 -10.91
CA PHE A 327 -13.86 -6.58 -11.01
C PHE A 327 -12.48 -7.10 -11.44
N ASP A 328 -11.91 -6.55 -12.52
CA ASP A 328 -10.64 -7.01 -13.05
C ASP A 328 -9.44 -6.62 -12.15
N SER A 329 -9.59 -5.59 -11.32
CA SER A 329 -8.60 -5.23 -10.30
C SER A 329 -8.83 -5.93 -8.95
N PHE A 330 -9.78 -6.86 -8.85
CA PHE A 330 -10.18 -7.52 -7.59
C PHE A 330 -10.46 -6.53 -6.45
N THR A 331 -11.14 -5.44 -6.75
CA THR A 331 -11.37 -4.36 -5.79
C THR A 331 -12.86 -4.27 -5.44
N PRO A 332 -13.25 -4.44 -4.18
CA PRO A 332 -14.62 -4.21 -3.74
C PRO A 332 -15.07 -2.77 -3.93
N ASP A 333 -16.33 -2.57 -4.24
CA ASP A 333 -16.94 -1.24 -4.34
C ASP A 333 -17.43 -0.76 -2.98
N PHE A 334 -16.70 0.19 -2.38
CA PHE A 334 -17.07 0.88 -1.14
C PHE A 334 -17.87 2.18 -1.41
N SER A 335 -18.56 2.29 -2.53
CA SER A 335 -19.47 3.42 -2.74
C SER A 335 -20.58 3.44 -1.69
N PHE A 336 -21.06 4.65 -1.39
CA PHE A 336 -22.09 4.83 -0.36
C PHE A 336 -23.37 4.03 -0.66
N GLU A 337 -23.72 3.87 -1.92
CA GLU A 337 -24.91 3.11 -2.33
C GLU A 337 -24.75 1.61 -2.04
N ASN A 338 -23.60 1.04 -2.34
CA ASN A 338 -23.31 -0.37 -2.05
C ASN A 338 -23.16 -0.62 -0.55
N MET A 339 -22.63 0.35 0.20
CA MET A 339 -22.45 0.22 1.64
C MET A 339 -23.76 0.30 2.43
N LYS A 340 -24.82 0.93 1.92
CA LYS A 340 -26.13 1.02 2.60
C LYS A 340 -26.72 -0.35 2.98
N GLY A 341 -26.53 -1.35 2.14
CA GLY A 341 -27.03 -2.70 2.38
C GLY A 341 -26.15 -3.58 3.27
N LEU A 342 -24.89 -3.18 3.50
CA LEU A 342 -23.89 -4.01 4.17
C LEU A 342 -23.95 -3.92 5.70
N GLY A 343 -24.51 -2.84 6.26
CA GLY A 343 -24.54 -2.60 7.69
C GLY A 343 -25.41 -3.58 8.51
N THR A 344 -26.28 -4.34 7.83
CA THR A 344 -27.15 -5.37 8.44
C THR A 344 -26.64 -6.79 8.23
N LEU A 345 -25.52 -6.96 7.50
CA LEU A 345 -24.97 -8.28 7.19
C LEU A 345 -24.19 -8.85 8.38
N SER A 346 -24.33 -10.17 8.58
CA SER A 346 -23.44 -10.89 9.49
C SER A 346 -21.99 -10.83 9.00
N GLY A 347 -21.02 -11.00 9.91
CA GLY A 347 -19.59 -10.97 9.55
C GLY A 347 -19.21 -11.93 8.40
N GLU A 348 -19.87 -13.09 8.33
CA GLU A 348 -19.66 -14.06 7.22
C GLU A 348 -20.28 -13.58 5.89
N ALA A 349 -21.46 -12.99 5.93
CA ALA A 349 -22.08 -12.42 4.74
C ALA A 349 -21.27 -11.22 4.22
N LEU A 350 -20.70 -10.42 5.12
CA LEU A 350 -19.78 -9.33 4.76
C LEU A 350 -18.50 -9.87 4.10
N LYS A 351 -17.89 -10.93 4.64
CA LYS A 351 -16.73 -11.59 4.01
C LYS A 351 -17.05 -12.06 2.59
N ARG A 352 -18.24 -12.68 2.36
CA ARG A 352 -18.67 -13.09 1.01
C ARG A 352 -18.89 -11.90 0.07
N ALA A 353 -19.47 -10.82 0.55
CA ALA A 353 -19.66 -9.60 -0.25
C ALA A 353 -18.33 -8.95 -0.64
N MET A 354 -17.28 -9.12 0.19
CA MET A 354 -15.95 -8.55 0.00
C MET A 354 -14.92 -9.54 -0.56
N ILE A 355 -15.36 -10.65 -1.17
CA ILE A 355 -14.50 -11.75 -1.62
C ILE A 355 -13.37 -11.29 -2.55
N LEU A 356 -13.61 -10.32 -3.42
CA LEU A 356 -12.59 -9.79 -4.33
C LEU A 356 -11.41 -9.20 -3.57
N GLY A 357 -11.67 -8.42 -2.50
CA GLY A 357 -10.61 -7.87 -1.65
C GLY A 357 -9.80 -8.95 -0.92
N TYR A 358 -10.45 -10.04 -0.51
CA TYR A 358 -9.76 -11.19 0.08
C TYR A 358 -8.86 -11.92 -0.92
N ILE A 359 -9.34 -12.13 -2.16
CA ILE A 359 -8.52 -12.73 -3.23
C ILE A 359 -7.28 -11.86 -3.48
N LYS A 360 -7.48 -10.55 -3.62
CA LYS A 360 -6.37 -9.60 -3.81
C LYS A 360 -5.38 -9.63 -2.65
N ARG A 361 -5.88 -9.70 -1.41
CA ARG A 361 -5.06 -9.84 -0.19
C ARG A 361 -4.19 -11.09 -0.23
N GLU A 362 -4.77 -12.26 -0.52
CA GLU A 362 -4.02 -13.52 -0.56
C GLU A 362 -2.93 -13.50 -1.65
N ASN A 363 -3.22 -12.95 -2.83
CA ASN A 363 -2.23 -12.78 -3.89
C ASN A 363 -1.06 -11.89 -3.43
N ARG A 364 -1.32 -10.85 -2.64
CA ARG A 364 -0.26 -9.96 -2.13
C ARG A 364 0.49 -10.55 -0.94
N LYS A 365 -0.16 -11.40 -0.13
CA LYS A 365 0.51 -12.10 0.97
C LYS A 365 1.72 -12.91 0.50
N GLU A 366 1.67 -13.53 -0.67
CA GLU A 366 2.79 -14.29 -1.23
C GLU A 366 4.09 -13.47 -1.26
N ILE A 367 4.01 -12.17 -1.59
CA ILE A 367 5.16 -11.27 -1.63
C ILE A 367 5.52 -10.79 -0.23
N TYR A 368 4.51 -10.38 0.54
CA TYR A 368 4.73 -9.69 1.81
C TYR A 368 5.07 -10.65 2.95
N ASP A 369 4.66 -11.91 2.92
CA ASP A 369 5.10 -12.95 3.86
C ASP A 369 6.63 -13.10 3.83
N ILE A 370 7.19 -13.24 2.63
CA ILE A 370 8.64 -13.38 2.44
C ILE A 370 9.37 -12.11 2.90
N ALA A 371 8.83 -10.94 2.58
CA ALA A 371 9.42 -9.66 2.96
C ALA A 371 9.41 -9.45 4.48
N VAL A 372 8.31 -9.79 5.16
CA VAL A 372 8.17 -9.69 6.62
C VAL A 372 9.10 -10.68 7.33
N ASP A 373 9.26 -11.90 6.81
CA ASP A 373 10.23 -12.86 7.36
C ASP A 373 11.67 -12.39 7.22
N ARG A 374 12.04 -11.81 6.07
CA ARG A 374 13.36 -11.19 5.88
C ARG A 374 13.56 -10.03 6.84
N GLU A 375 12.54 -9.20 7.03
CA GLU A 375 12.58 -8.05 7.93
C GLU A 375 12.72 -8.48 9.39
N LYS A 376 11.94 -9.48 9.83
CA LYS A 376 12.09 -10.12 11.15
C LYS A 376 13.53 -10.59 11.39
N ASN A 377 14.09 -11.33 10.44
CA ASN A 377 15.46 -11.84 10.53
C ASN A 377 16.52 -10.73 10.54
N LEU A 378 16.28 -9.61 9.84
CA LEU A 378 17.14 -8.43 9.89
C LEU A 378 17.06 -7.75 11.25
N ILE A 379 15.84 -7.54 11.77
CA ILE A 379 15.61 -6.93 13.09
C ILE A 379 16.30 -7.74 14.18
N LEU A 380 16.11 -9.07 14.19
CA LEU A 380 16.79 -9.95 15.18
C LEU A 380 18.32 -9.83 15.08
N ALA A 381 18.89 -9.76 13.86
CA ALA A 381 20.32 -9.57 13.68
C ALA A 381 20.81 -8.21 14.17
N ILE A 382 20.07 -7.13 13.91
CA ILE A 382 20.39 -5.79 14.42
C ILE A 382 20.31 -5.77 15.95
N MET A 383 19.27 -6.34 16.55
CA MET A 383 19.13 -6.40 18.00
C MET A 383 20.26 -7.21 18.64
N ALA A 384 20.54 -8.40 18.13
CA ALA A 384 21.57 -9.29 18.67
C ALA A 384 22.99 -8.73 18.52
N ASN A 385 23.28 -8.02 17.43
CA ASN A 385 24.65 -7.57 17.14
C ASN A 385 24.90 -6.10 17.50
N VAL A 386 23.85 -5.28 17.70
CA VAL A 386 24.02 -3.82 17.82
C VAL A 386 23.33 -3.24 19.04
N THR A 387 22.01 -3.45 19.21
CA THR A 387 21.23 -2.70 20.20
C THR A 387 20.98 -3.46 21.51
N HIS A 388 20.83 -4.80 21.47
CA HIS A 388 20.49 -5.65 22.62
C HIS A 388 21.49 -6.82 22.79
N ILE A 389 22.78 -6.49 22.78
CA ILE A 389 23.87 -7.48 22.79
C ILE A 389 23.78 -8.43 24.02
N ALA A 390 23.26 -7.94 25.15
CA ALA A 390 23.07 -8.76 26.34
C ALA A 390 22.07 -9.94 26.13
N LEU A 391 21.10 -9.76 25.24
CA LEU A 391 20.10 -10.79 24.92
C LEU A 391 20.43 -11.60 23.65
N ARG A 392 21.67 -11.51 23.16
CA ARG A 392 22.07 -12.08 21.85
C ARG A 392 21.71 -13.53 21.70
N GLU A 393 22.02 -14.37 22.67
CA GLU A 393 21.77 -15.82 22.59
C GLU A 393 20.28 -16.14 22.54
N GLN A 394 19.47 -15.43 23.33
CA GLN A 394 18.02 -15.57 23.33
C GLN A 394 17.41 -15.10 22.02
N LEU A 395 17.83 -13.92 21.51
CA LEU A 395 17.33 -13.37 20.25
C LEU A 395 17.66 -14.24 19.03
N LEU A 396 18.82 -14.90 19.01
CA LEU A 396 19.19 -15.80 17.90
C LEU A 396 18.44 -17.13 17.91
N LYS A 397 17.90 -17.55 19.08
CA LYS A 397 17.10 -18.77 19.23
C LYS A 397 15.59 -18.49 19.14
N LEU A 398 15.19 -17.23 19.21
CA LEU A 398 13.80 -16.81 19.28
C LEU A 398 13.04 -17.20 18.01
N ASP A 399 12.03 -18.06 18.15
CA ASP A 399 11.13 -18.44 17.07
C ASP A 399 9.86 -17.58 17.10
N ILE A 400 9.74 -16.68 16.11
CA ILE A 400 8.62 -15.75 15.99
C ILE A 400 7.84 -16.04 14.72
N LYS A 401 6.54 -16.24 14.88
CA LYS A 401 5.58 -16.32 13.79
C LYS A 401 4.83 -14.99 13.64
N HIS A 402 4.68 -14.52 12.40
CA HIS A 402 3.83 -13.40 12.10
C HIS A 402 2.50 -13.85 11.48
N GLU A 403 1.47 -13.04 11.62
CA GLU A 403 0.14 -13.29 11.07
C GLU A 403 -0.47 -11.94 10.63
N PHE A 404 -0.87 -11.83 9.36
CA PHE A 404 -1.63 -10.69 8.88
C PHE A 404 -3.04 -10.73 9.48
N ALA A 405 -3.41 -9.69 10.22
CA ALA A 405 -4.70 -9.62 10.89
C ALA A 405 -5.85 -9.55 9.87
N GLU A 406 -7.00 -10.11 10.22
CA GLU A 406 -8.20 -10.02 9.39
C GLU A 406 -8.67 -8.56 9.28
N PRO A 407 -9.03 -8.06 8.06
CA PRO A 407 -9.38 -6.66 7.84
C PRO A 407 -10.64 -6.25 8.59
N PHE A 408 -11.65 -7.11 8.62
CA PHE A 408 -12.89 -6.88 9.35
C PHE A 408 -12.83 -7.53 10.74
N ASN A 409 -13.52 -6.93 11.69
CA ASN A 409 -13.69 -7.59 12.98
C ASN A 409 -14.58 -8.81 12.80
N GLU A 410 -14.15 -9.92 13.37
CA GLU A 410 -15.07 -11.02 13.59
C GLU A 410 -16.18 -10.55 14.53
N ASP A 411 -17.35 -11.13 14.36
CA ASP A 411 -18.48 -10.89 15.26
C ASP A 411 -18.12 -11.44 16.63
N LYS A 412 -17.50 -10.58 17.46
CA LYS A 412 -16.97 -10.99 18.77
C LYS A 412 -18.06 -11.56 19.66
N GLU A 413 -19.26 -11.00 19.59
CA GLU A 413 -20.39 -11.47 20.41
C GLU A 413 -20.73 -12.91 20.04
N ARG A 414 -20.82 -13.25 18.77
CA ARG A 414 -21.10 -14.59 18.28
C ARG A 414 -19.99 -15.58 18.63
N ILE A 415 -18.72 -15.13 18.55
CA ILE A 415 -17.57 -15.95 18.96
C ILE A 415 -17.63 -16.20 20.47
N TRP A 416 -17.88 -15.16 21.27
CA TRP A 416 -18.01 -15.29 22.72
C TRP A 416 -19.16 -16.20 23.12
N GLU A 417 -20.32 -16.08 22.46
CA GLU A 417 -21.45 -16.99 22.66
C GLU A 417 -21.07 -18.44 22.33
N SER A 418 -20.37 -18.66 21.20
CA SER A 418 -19.92 -19.98 20.79
C SER A 418 -18.93 -20.58 21.78
N ILE A 419 -17.93 -19.81 22.24
CA ILE A 419 -16.96 -20.23 23.25
C ILE A 419 -17.68 -20.55 24.58
N GLY A 420 -18.61 -19.67 25.00
CA GLY A 420 -19.41 -19.87 26.20
C GLY A 420 -20.25 -21.15 26.13
N LYS A 421 -20.78 -21.48 24.95
CA LYS A 421 -21.52 -22.73 24.71
C LYS A 421 -20.61 -23.96 24.77
N LEU A 422 -19.45 -23.92 24.06
CA LEU A 422 -18.46 -25.02 24.09
C LEU A 422 -17.94 -25.28 25.50
N TYR A 423 -17.76 -24.26 26.32
CA TYR A 423 -17.38 -24.41 27.72
C TYR A 423 -18.50 -25.02 28.54
N LYS A 424 -19.77 -24.58 28.39
CA LYS A 424 -20.92 -25.14 29.07
C LYS A 424 -21.16 -26.62 28.73
N ASP A 425 -20.93 -26.98 27.47
CA ASP A 425 -21.07 -28.33 26.93
C ASP A 425 -19.88 -29.24 27.32
N GLY A 426 -18.89 -28.71 28.06
CA GLY A 426 -17.72 -29.45 28.52
C GLY A 426 -16.72 -29.87 27.45
N ILE A 427 -16.80 -29.26 26.28
CA ILE A 427 -15.91 -29.54 25.13
C ILE A 427 -14.54 -28.88 25.29
N ILE A 428 -14.49 -27.72 25.95
CA ILE A 428 -13.25 -26.98 26.23
C ILE A 428 -13.13 -26.71 27.74
N SER A 429 -11.88 -26.62 28.23
CA SER A 429 -11.60 -26.25 29.62
C SER A 429 -11.83 -24.75 29.87
N LEU A 430 -11.94 -24.37 31.16
CA LEU A 430 -12.00 -22.96 31.56
C LEU A 430 -10.79 -22.17 31.07
N GLU A 431 -9.60 -22.77 31.14
CA GLU A 431 -8.35 -22.17 30.69
C GLU A 431 -8.38 -21.85 29.19
N THR A 432 -8.81 -22.85 28.40
CA THR A 432 -8.97 -22.69 26.95
C THR A 432 -10.04 -21.62 26.62
N ALA A 433 -11.15 -21.61 27.34
CA ALA A 433 -12.20 -20.63 27.12
C ALA A 433 -11.73 -19.19 27.41
N VAL A 434 -11.03 -18.96 28.55
CA VAL A 434 -10.48 -17.63 28.89
C VAL A 434 -9.41 -17.18 27.88
N GLN A 435 -8.55 -18.08 27.44
CA GLN A 435 -7.55 -17.78 26.40
C GLN A 435 -8.19 -17.42 25.06
N LEU A 436 -9.21 -18.17 24.63
CA LEU A 436 -9.91 -17.90 23.36
C LEU A 436 -10.76 -16.63 23.39
N LEU A 437 -11.33 -16.28 24.55
CA LEU A 437 -12.10 -15.03 24.72
C LEU A 437 -11.21 -13.81 24.57
N ALA A 438 -9.94 -13.88 24.99
CA ALA A 438 -8.94 -12.79 24.91
C ALA A 438 -9.46 -11.43 25.40
N LEU A 439 -10.26 -11.44 26.49
CA LEU A 439 -10.87 -10.24 27.11
C LEU A 439 -9.95 -9.58 28.14
N VAL A 440 -8.93 -10.32 28.60
CA VAL A 440 -7.99 -9.89 29.65
C VAL A 440 -6.56 -10.15 29.16
N ASP A 441 -5.64 -9.28 29.55
CA ASP A 441 -4.21 -9.39 29.17
C ASP A 441 -3.52 -10.54 29.90
N ASP A 442 -3.90 -10.81 31.17
CA ASP A 442 -3.39 -11.90 32.00
C ASP A 442 -4.46 -12.98 32.22
N SER A 443 -4.48 -13.98 31.33
CA SER A 443 -5.41 -15.09 31.38
C SER A 443 -5.23 -15.95 32.64
N GLN A 444 -4.00 -16.08 33.17
CA GLN A 444 -3.72 -16.88 34.35
C GLN A 444 -4.25 -16.24 35.63
N ALA A 445 -4.06 -14.93 35.78
CA ALA A 445 -4.62 -14.17 36.90
C ALA A 445 -6.16 -14.22 36.89
N GLU A 446 -6.78 -14.19 35.73
CA GLU A 446 -8.23 -14.25 35.60
C GLU A 446 -8.78 -15.64 35.93
N ILE A 447 -8.12 -16.68 35.49
CA ILE A 447 -8.47 -18.11 35.87
C ILE A 447 -8.44 -18.28 37.40
N GLN A 448 -7.40 -17.77 38.06
CA GLN A 448 -7.28 -17.83 39.52
C GLN A 448 -8.42 -17.06 40.23
N ARG A 449 -8.80 -15.89 39.71
CA ARG A 449 -9.94 -15.12 40.25
C ARG A 449 -11.26 -15.86 40.08
N ILE A 450 -11.51 -16.51 38.96
CA ILE A 450 -12.71 -17.28 38.69
C ILE A 450 -12.78 -18.48 39.65
N LEU A 451 -11.67 -19.21 39.82
CA LEU A 451 -11.59 -20.36 40.72
C LEU A 451 -11.84 -19.97 42.19
N ASN A 452 -11.21 -18.89 42.67
CA ASN A 452 -11.42 -18.38 44.03
C ASN A 452 -12.87 -17.94 44.27
N ASN A 453 -13.48 -17.24 43.31
CA ASN A 453 -14.87 -16.83 43.41
C ASN A 453 -15.84 -18.02 43.45
N ASN A 454 -15.55 -19.12 42.73
CA ASN A 454 -16.37 -20.33 42.76
C ASN A 454 -16.21 -21.07 44.09
N LEU A 455 -15.01 -21.10 44.69
CA LEU A 455 -14.79 -21.68 46.02
C LEU A 455 -15.57 -20.91 47.10
N ASN A 456 -15.54 -19.58 47.08
CA ASN A 456 -16.26 -18.74 48.03
C ASN A 456 -17.79 -18.94 47.92
N LYS A 457 -18.35 -18.98 46.69
CA LYS A 457 -19.78 -19.25 46.47
C LYS A 457 -20.22 -20.63 46.96
N ASN A 458 -19.35 -21.66 46.87
CA ASN A 458 -19.64 -22.97 47.38
C ASN A 458 -19.59 -23.03 48.92
N GLN A 459 -18.72 -22.25 49.57
CA GLN A 459 -18.67 -22.13 51.03
C GLN A 459 -19.91 -21.39 51.58
N GLU A 460 -20.35 -20.33 50.91
CA GLU A 460 -21.60 -19.60 51.30
C GLU A 460 -22.84 -20.48 51.14
N ARG A 461 -22.95 -21.32 50.12
CA ARG A 461 -24.04 -22.27 49.93
C ARG A 461 -24.06 -23.37 51.01
N ASN A 462 -22.89 -23.84 51.45
CA ASN A 462 -22.80 -24.84 52.51
C ASN A 462 -23.08 -24.28 53.88
N THR A 463 -22.75 -23.00 54.16
CA THR A 463 -23.11 -22.36 55.44
C THR A 463 -24.58 -21.94 55.49
N GLY A 464 -25.20 -21.57 54.34
CA GLY A 464 -26.63 -21.26 54.24
C GLY A 464 -27.56 -22.49 54.45
N ASN A 465 -27.10 -23.69 54.07
CA ASN A 465 -27.85 -24.95 54.30
C ASN A 465 -27.76 -25.49 55.74
N GLN A 466 -26.78 -25.03 56.53
CA GLN A 466 -26.70 -25.44 57.96
C GLN A 466 -27.54 -24.56 58.86
N SER A 467 -27.95 -23.34 58.41
CA SER A 467 -28.81 -22.43 59.21
C SER A 467 -30.33 -22.63 58.99
N SER A 468 -30.74 -23.57 58.14
CA SER A 468 -32.15 -23.90 57.87
C SER A 468 -32.60 -25.22 58.47
N GLN A 469 -31.79 -25.85 59.39
CA GLN A 469 -32.13 -27.08 60.12
C GLN A 469 -32.19 -26.87 61.65
N PHE A 470 -32.56 -25.69 62.11
CA PHE A 470 -32.94 -25.47 63.51
C PHE A 470 -34.33 -24.85 63.62
#